data_bf1ef3f6dfb5ff24a73a3b630b864119
#
_entry.id   bf1ef3f6dfb5ff24a73a3b630b864119
#
_cell.length_a   1.000
_cell.length_b   1.000
_cell.length_c   1.000
_cell.angle_alpha   90.00
_cell.angle_beta   90.00
_cell.angle_gamma   90.00
#
_symmetry.space_group_name_H-M   'P 1'
#
loop_
_entity.id
_entity.type
_entity.pdbx_description
1 polymer ?
#
loop_
_entity_poly.entity_id
_entity_poly.type
_entity_poly.pdbx_seq_one_letter_code
_entity_poly.pdbx_strand_id
1 'polypeptide(L)'
;MNPLSKTVVYDLEASEFPWEIAPGKSIQAWGFNNQLPGPVLRSNAGDTMVIRLTNHLTEPTMIHWHGICLPASMDGTDAVQKPIEPGEVFEYRFVVKDAGTFWYHAHANETVQMERGMYGAIIVDGAADPVVDGERIFMIDDMKLDEHNKFTKPSWFMPRLVERHDGRQGNTLLLNGKEDLIIDVNGGQTERWRFINSSSARYFHLHLGGKAFKIIASDGGLLEHPLTVTEALITPGERIDIAVTFTEGESFVIESLAYNRMTFLKPKRETFATVRVGEDKPSKAFIPDTLRTIEPLALQDAAINRTVKLSVGPSLKEVLSFLVNGKTHVDDKPVMVGELQVWEVVNSSLMDHPFHLHGFFFQVIEENGKAPAYRAWKDTYNLTPRSKIKIAWMPDNRPGTWMYHCHIIEH
;
A
#
# COMPACT_ATOMS: atom_id res chain seq x y z
N MET A 1 -14.79 19.91 18.01
CA MET A 1 -15.14 19.51 16.62
C MET A 1 -14.85 20.72 15.74
N ASN A 2 -14.13 20.50 14.64
CA ASN A 2 -13.94 21.57 13.64
C ASN A 2 -15.31 21.89 13.05
N PRO A 3 -15.80 23.16 13.06
CA PRO A 3 -17.14 23.50 12.57
C PRO A 3 -17.37 23.26 11.08
N LEU A 4 -16.37 22.79 10.35
CA LEU A 4 -16.41 22.48 8.92
C LEU A 4 -16.32 20.97 8.60
N SER A 5 -16.27 20.08 9.59
CA SER A 5 -16.23 18.63 9.34
C SER A 5 -17.55 18.13 8.78
N LYS A 6 -17.47 17.36 7.69
CA LYS A 6 -18.63 16.78 7.00
C LYS A 6 -18.70 15.27 7.26
N THR A 7 -19.87 14.70 7.03
CA THR A 7 -20.02 13.25 6.89
C THR A 7 -20.12 12.93 5.40
N VAL A 8 -19.18 12.11 4.93
CA VAL A 8 -19.17 11.58 3.55
C VAL A 8 -19.61 10.12 3.61
N VAL A 9 -20.59 9.75 2.79
CA VAL A 9 -21.17 8.41 2.79
C VAL A 9 -20.85 7.73 1.47
N TYR A 10 -20.41 6.48 1.54
CA TYR A 10 -20.18 5.61 0.40
C TYR A 10 -20.91 4.29 0.58
N ASP A 11 -21.50 3.79 -0.49
CA ASP A 11 -22.04 2.44 -0.57
C ASP A 11 -21.12 1.62 -1.47
N LEU A 12 -20.58 0.52 -0.93
CA LEU A 12 -19.72 -0.42 -1.62
C LEU A 12 -20.43 -1.77 -1.73
N GLU A 13 -20.37 -2.37 -2.90
CA GLU A 13 -20.89 -3.69 -3.20
C GLU A 13 -19.74 -4.61 -3.61
N ALA A 14 -19.39 -5.58 -2.78
CA ALA A 14 -18.41 -6.60 -3.13
C ALA A 14 -19.07 -7.64 -4.04
N SER A 15 -18.53 -7.83 -5.25
CA SER A 15 -19.12 -8.72 -6.25
C SER A 15 -18.09 -9.30 -7.20
N GLU A 16 -18.49 -10.37 -7.92
CA GLU A 16 -17.77 -10.92 -9.07
C GLU A 16 -18.35 -10.36 -10.37
N PHE A 17 -17.48 -9.91 -11.29
CA PHE A 17 -17.90 -9.30 -12.56
C PHE A 17 -16.85 -9.48 -13.66
N PRO A 18 -17.25 -9.45 -14.95
CA PRO A 18 -16.30 -9.43 -16.05
C PRO A 18 -15.61 -8.06 -16.13
N TRP A 19 -14.27 -8.06 -16.27
CA TRP A 19 -13.47 -6.86 -16.43
C TRP A 19 -12.52 -7.00 -17.61
N GLU A 20 -12.54 -6.05 -18.54
CA GLU A 20 -11.62 -6.03 -19.67
C GLU A 20 -10.31 -5.36 -19.24
N ILE A 21 -9.20 -6.11 -19.20
CA ILE A 21 -7.87 -5.60 -18.84
C ILE A 21 -7.09 -5.02 -20.02
N ALA A 22 -7.39 -5.51 -21.23
CA ALA A 22 -6.90 -5.00 -22.52
C ALA A 22 -7.95 -5.26 -23.60
N PRO A 23 -7.90 -4.62 -24.77
CA PRO A 23 -8.85 -4.85 -25.84
C PRO A 23 -9.01 -6.33 -26.19
N GLY A 24 -10.21 -6.87 -25.98
CA GLY A 24 -10.53 -8.27 -26.20
C GLY A 24 -9.97 -9.26 -25.15
N LYS A 25 -9.35 -8.78 -24.07
CA LYS A 25 -8.82 -9.60 -22.96
C LYS A 25 -9.59 -9.31 -21.67
N SER A 26 -10.47 -10.22 -21.28
CA SER A 26 -11.29 -10.07 -20.08
C SER A 26 -10.99 -11.14 -19.03
N ILE A 27 -11.17 -10.79 -17.78
CA ILE A 27 -11.05 -11.65 -16.59
C ILE A 27 -12.36 -11.64 -15.81
N GLN A 28 -12.57 -12.64 -14.95
CA GLN A 28 -13.60 -12.60 -13.89
C GLN A 28 -12.99 -11.99 -12.65
N ALA A 29 -13.08 -10.67 -12.53
CA ALA A 29 -12.57 -9.93 -11.38
C ALA A 29 -13.54 -10.03 -10.19
N TRP A 30 -13.01 -9.88 -8.98
CA TRP A 30 -13.77 -9.53 -7.80
C TRP A 30 -13.40 -8.11 -7.42
N GLY A 31 -14.36 -7.34 -6.93
CA GLY A 31 -14.05 -5.95 -6.57
C GLY A 31 -15.25 -5.24 -5.99
N PHE A 32 -15.13 -3.95 -5.88
CA PHE A 32 -16.15 -3.09 -5.30
C PHE A 32 -16.83 -2.28 -6.40
N ASN A 33 -18.19 -2.29 -6.42
CA ASN A 33 -19.02 -1.55 -7.36
C ASN A 33 -18.73 -1.91 -8.83
N ASN A 34 -18.45 -3.19 -9.12
CA ASN A 34 -18.19 -3.71 -10.47
C ASN A 34 -17.09 -2.97 -11.24
N GLN A 35 -16.03 -2.55 -10.53
CA GLN A 35 -14.86 -1.91 -11.14
C GLN A 35 -13.56 -2.36 -10.49
N LEU A 36 -12.48 -2.28 -11.25
CA LEU A 36 -11.13 -2.62 -10.84
C LEU A 36 -10.15 -1.51 -11.27
N PRO A 37 -9.46 -0.85 -10.32
CA PRO A 37 -9.69 -0.88 -8.87
C PRO A 37 -11.09 -0.45 -8.47
N GLY A 38 -11.50 -0.73 -7.24
CA GLY A 38 -12.73 -0.20 -6.66
C GLY A 38 -12.77 1.34 -6.63
N PRO A 39 -13.92 1.95 -6.28
CA PRO A 39 -14.08 3.40 -6.26
C PRO A 39 -13.01 4.11 -5.45
N VAL A 40 -12.57 5.28 -5.91
CA VAL A 40 -11.76 6.18 -5.09
C VAL A 40 -12.65 6.81 -4.02
N LEU A 41 -12.34 6.54 -2.74
CA LEU A 41 -13.01 7.17 -1.61
C LEU A 41 -12.26 8.46 -1.27
N ARG A 42 -12.92 9.63 -1.32
CA ARG A 42 -12.27 10.92 -1.10
C ARG A 42 -12.97 11.72 -0.02
N SER A 43 -12.18 12.32 0.86
CA SER A 43 -12.67 13.21 1.94
C SER A 43 -11.59 14.24 2.32
N ASN A 44 -11.91 15.13 3.23
CA ASN A 44 -10.92 16.05 3.82
C ASN A 44 -10.51 15.57 5.21
N ALA A 45 -9.29 15.92 5.61
CA ALA A 45 -8.85 15.67 6.98
C ALA A 45 -9.82 16.31 8.00
N GLY A 46 -10.31 15.52 8.94
CA GLY A 46 -11.33 15.87 9.92
C GLY A 46 -12.74 15.43 9.56
N ASP A 47 -13.01 14.98 8.35
CA ASP A 47 -14.32 14.46 7.94
C ASP A 47 -14.60 13.10 8.58
N THR A 48 -15.90 12.78 8.71
CA THR A 48 -16.36 11.44 9.06
C THR A 48 -16.67 10.67 7.78
N MET A 49 -16.02 9.54 7.58
CA MET A 49 -16.40 8.60 6.53
C MET A 49 -17.36 7.55 7.07
N VAL A 50 -18.41 7.29 6.30
CA VAL A 50 -19.37 6.20 6.54
C VAL A 50 -19.38 5.34 5.29
N ILE A 51 -18.99 4.09 5.42
CA ILE A 51 -18.95 3.16 4.30
C ILE A 51 -19.84 1.96 4.63
N ARG A 52 -20.85 1.72 3.79
CA ARG A 52 -21.72 0.55 3.89
C ARG A 52 -21.25 -0.47 2.86
N LEU A 53 -20.74 -1.59 3.34
CA LEU A 53 -20.34 -2.70 2.49
C LEU A 53 -21.45 -3.74 2.44
N THR A 54 -21.96 -4.01 1.24
CA THR A 54 -22.85 -5.15 0.96
C THR A 54 -22.02 -6.27 0.32
N ASN A 55 -22.09 -7.48 0.88
CA ASN A 55 -21.38 -8.63 0.32
C ASN A 55 -22.27 -9.43 -0.63
N HIS A 56 -22.02 -9.33 -1.93
CA HIS A 56 -22.66 -10.15 -2.98
C HIS A 56 -21.78 -11.31 -3.46
N LEU A 57 -20.63 -11.55 -2.82
CA LEU A 57 -19.79 -12.72 -3.11
C LEU A 57 -20.46 -14.00 -2.56
N THR A 58 -19.91 -15.14 -2.95
CA THR A 58 -20.31 -16.46 -2.44
C THR A 58 -19.51 -16.88 -1.20
N GLU A 59 -18.60 -16.03 -0.73
CA GLU A 59 -17.79 -16.25 0.46
C GLU A 59 -17.76 -15.00 1.36
N PRO A 60 -17.42 -15.14 2.64
CA PRO A 60 -17.29 -14.01 3.56
C PRO A 60 -16.20 -13.03 3.12
N THR A 61 -16.40 -11.74 3.43
CA THR A 61 -15.41 -10.69 3.19
C THR A 61 -15.38 -9.68 4.35
N MET A 62 -14.35 -8.84 4.38
CA MET A 62 -14.24 -7.65 5.22
C MET A 62 -13.22 -6.70 4.60
N ILE A 63 -13.25 -5.42 4.97
CA ILE A 63 -12.33 -4.42 4.44
C ILE A 63 -11.39 -3.93 5.53
N HIS A 64 -10.08 -4.01 5.29
CA HIS A 64 -9.08 -3.27 6.02
C HIS A 64 -8.83 -1.89 5.35
N TRP A 65 -8.69 -0.86 6.19
CA TRP A 65 -8.50 0.53 5.80
C TRP A 65 -7.03 0.90 5.99
N HIS A 66 -6.19 0.46 5.08
CA HIS A 66 -4.74 0.51 5.18
C HIS A 66 -4.21 1.94 5.29
N GLY A 67 -3.56 2.23 6.41
CA GLY A 67 -2.98 3.54 6.74
C GLY A 67 -3.94 4.52 7.40
N ILE A 68 -5.21 4.18 7.60
CA ILE A 68 -6.17 5.05 8.28
C ILE A 68 -6.09 4.85 9.80
N CYS A 69 -5.91 5.95 10.54
CA CYS A 69 -5.97 5.98 12.00
C CYS A 69 -7.44 5.98 12.47
N LEU A 70 -8.04 4.82 12.63
CA LEU A 70 -9.46 4.59 12.94
C LEU A 70 -9.66 3.85 14.28
N PRO A 71 -10.88 3.73 14.83
CA PRO A 71 -11.15 2.87 16.00
C PRO A 71 -10.87 1.38 15.69
N ALA A 72 -10.29 0.64 16.62
CA ALA A 72 -9.94 -0.78 16.42
C ALA A 72 -11.12 -1.63 15.92
N SER A 73 -12.35 -1.38 16.41
CA SER A 73 -13.56 -2.09 15.96
C SER A 73 -13.91 -1.87 14.49
N MET A 74 -13.25 -0.96 13.79
CA MET A 74 -13.43 -0.64 12.37
C MET A 74 -12.23 -1.05 11.50
N ASP A 75 -11.22 -1.70 12.07
CA ASP A 75 -9.99 -2.08 11.36
C ASP A 75 -10.20 -3.14 10.27
N GLY A 76 -11.31 -3.88 10.35
CA GLY A 76 -11.66 -4.87 9.33
C GLY A 76 -10.79 -6.13 9.37
N THR A 77 -10.43 -6.57 10.56
CA THR A 77 -9.67 -7.81 10.79
C THR A 77 -10.45 -8.79 11.64
N ASP A 78 -10.16 -10.08 11.55
CA ASP A 78 -10.79 -11.15 12.34
C ASP A 78 -10.53 -11.02 13.85
N ALA A 79 -9.51 -10.28 14.24
CA ALA A 79 -9.20 -9.96 15.63
C ALA A 79 -10.25 -9.05 16.31
N VAL A 80 -11.02 -8.25 15.53
CA VAL A 80 -11.92 -7.21 16.05
C VAL A 80 -13.33 -7.25 15.45
N GLN A 81 -13.53 -7.99 14.37
CA GLN A 81 -14.78 -8.02 13.60
C GLN A 81 -15.05 -9.43 13.10
N LYS A 82 -16.32 -9.83 13.03
CA LYS A 82 -16.71 -11.03 12.28
C LYS A 82 -16.70 -10.72 10.77
N PRO A 83 -16.29 -11.67 9.94
CA PRO A 83 -16.45 -11.54 8.50
C PRO A 83 -17.92 -11.26 8.11
N ILE A 84 -18.12 -10.51 7.06
CA ILE A 84 -19.44 -10.16 6.51
C ILE A 84 -19.85 -11.30 5.60
N GLU A 85 -20.88 -12.05 6.00
CA GLU A 85 -21.37 -13.21 5.26
C GLU A 85 -22.04 -12.81 3.93
N PRO A 86 -22.16 -13.71 2.97
CA PRO A 86 -22.91 -13.48 1.73
C PRO A 86 -24.32 -12.94 1.99
N GLY A 87 -24.65 -11.79 1.39
CA GLY A 87 -25.92 -11.09 1.53
C GLY A 87 -26.01 -10.15 2.74
N GLU A 88 -25.01 -10.11 3.62
CA GLU A 88 -24.98 -9.20 4.74
C GLU A 88 -24.45 -7.80 4.36
N VAL A 89 -24.78 -6.84 5.23
CA VAL A 89 -24.30 -5.45 5.16
C VAL A 89 -23.60 -5.08 6.45
N PHE A 90 -22.43 -4.42 6.34
CA PHE A 90 -21.72 -3.86 7.49
C PHE A 90 -21.44 -2.37 7.26
N GLU A 91 -21.66 -1.53 8.29
CA GLU A 91 -21.35 -0.11 8.24
C GLU A 91 -20.03 0.19 9.00
N TYR A 92 -19.02 0.62 8.28
CA TYR A 92 -17.80 1.22 8.83
C TYR A 92 -18.03 2.71 9.04
N ARG A 93 -17.61 3.23 10.21
CA ARG A 93 -17.73 4.66 10.55
C ARG A 93 -16.53 5.12 11.33
N PHE A 94 -15.81 6.07 10.78
CA PHE A 94 -14.61 6.64 11.43
C PHE A 94 -14.33 8.07 10.96
N VAL A 95 -13.55 8.82 11.75
CA VAL A 95 -13.04 10.13 11.37
C VAL A 95 -11.66 9.94 10.75
N VAL A 96 -11.43 10.48 9.55
CA VAL A 96 -10.11 10.52 8.92
C VAL A 96 -9.38 11.76 9.40
N LYS A 97 -8.25 11.59 10.09
CA LYS A 97 -7.53 12.69 10.74
C LYS A 97 -6.35 13.18 9.90
N ASP A 98 -5.73 12.26 9.19
CA ASP A 98 -4.46 12.49 8.51
C ASP A 98 -4.67 12.63 7.01
N ALA A 99 -4.11 13.68 6.42
CA ALA A 99 -4.14 13.89 4.97
C ALA A 99 -3.08 13.03 4.28
N GLY A 100 -3.43 12.42 3.14
CA GLY A 100 -2.51 11.56 2.41
C GLY A 100 -3.16 10.64 1.39
N THR A 101 -2.38 9.70 0.94
CA THR A 101 -2.76 8.64 0.02
C THR A 101 -2.82 7.33 0.77
N PHE A 102 -4.02 6.77 0.87
CA PHE A 102 -4.31 5.52 1.57
C PHE A 102 -5.04 4.58 0.62
N TRP A 103 -5.33 3.38 1.08
CA TRP A 103 -6.07 2.42 0.29
C TRP A 103 -6.90 1.49 1.17
N TYR A 104 -7.79 0.75 0.56
CA TYR A 104 -8.60 -0.26 1.24
C TYR A 104 -8.54 -1.56 0.45
N HIS A 105 -8.58 -2.66 1.15
CA HIS A 105 -8.54 -3.98 0.53
C HIS A 105 -9.25 -5.04 1.37
N ALA A 106 -9.60 -6.15 0.73
CA ALA A 106 -10.17 -7.29 1.44
C ALA A 106 -9.16 -7.85 2.46
N HIS A 107 -9.65 -8.19 3.66
CA HIS A 107 -8.86 -8.80 4.73
C HIS A 107 -9.46 -10.14 5.19
N ALA A 108 -10.24 -10.80 4.33
CA ALA A 108 -10.71 -12.17 4.49
C ALA A 108 -10.30 -12.95 3.23
N ASN A 109 -9.73 -14.16 3.39
CA ASN A 109 -9.22 -14.97 2.29
C ASN A 109 -8.36 -14.14 1.30
N GLU A 110 -7.44 -13.34 1.85
CA GLU A 110 -6.68 -12.29 1.15
C GLU A 110 -5.97 -12.80 -0.11
N THR A 111 -5.35 -13.99 -0.04
CA THR A 111 -4.67 -14.62 -1.17
C THR A 111 -5.56 -14.86 -2.38
N VAL A 112 -6.88 -14.83 -2.22
CA VAL A 112 -7.87 -14.96 -3.30
C VAL A 112 -8.51 -13.62 -3.61
N GLN A 113 -8.97 -12.90 -2.59
CA GLN A 113 -9.78 -11.70 -2.77
C GLN A 113 -8.94 -10.53 -3.31
N MET A 114 -7.74 -10.32 -2.78
CA MET A 114 -6.84 -9.29 -3.31
C MET A 114 -6.32 -9.63 -4.70
N GLU A 115 -5.88 -10.89 -4.93
CA GLU A 115 -5.45 -11.35 -6.26
C GLU A 115 -6.50 -11.10 -7.35
N ARG A 116 -7.78 -11.12 -6.99
CA ARG A 116 -8.89 -10.91 -7.92
C ARG A 116 -9.31 -9.45 -8.09
N GLY A 117 -8.74 -8.53 -7.29
CA GLY A 117 -8.93 -7.10 -7.47
C GLY A 117 -9.75 -6.40 -6.37
N MET A 118 -9.94 -7.03 -5.20
CA MET A 118 -10.71 -6.42 -4.10
C MET A 118 -9.88 -5.39 -3.33
N TYR A 119 -9.60 -4.27 -3.98
CA TYR A 119 -8.90 -3.12 -3.41
C TYR A 119 -9.34 -1.81 -4.11
N GLY A 120 -9.06 -0.68 -3.46
CA GLY A 120 -9.29 0.66 -4.00
C GLY A 120 -8.56 1.73 -3.22
N ALA A 121 -8.48 2.94 -3.78
CA ALA A 121 -7.76 4.05 -3.19
C ALA A 121 -8.64 4.87 -2.23
N ILE A 122 -7.99 5.44 -1.19
CA ILE A 122 -8.57 6.47 -0.32
C ILE A 122 -7.69 7.70 -0.41
N ILE A 123 -8.28 8.84 -0.72
CA ILE A 123 -7.59 10.12 -0.75
C ILE A 123 -8.18 11.02 0.32
N VAL A 124 -7.32 11.48 1.21
CA VAL A 124 -7.70 12.47 2.23
C VAL A 124 -6.97 13.77 1.93
N ASP A 125 -7.73 14.77 1.50
CA ASP A 125 -7.19 16.08 1.16
C ASP A 125 -6.80 16.86 2.41
N GLY A 126 -5.68 17.57 2.34
CA GLY A 126 -5.14 18.38 3.42
C GLY A 126 -4.95 19.84 3.05
N ALA A 127 -5.08 20.73 4.03
CA ALA A 127 -4.87 22.17 3.80
C ALA A 127 -3.42 22.54 3.42
N ALA A 128 -2.46 21.66 3.71
CA ALA A 128 -1.05 21.84 3.39
C ALA A 128 -0.65 21.19 2.05
N ASP A 129 -1.59 20.58 1.32
CA ASP A 129 -1.28 19.96 0.04
C ASP A 129 -0.71 21.00 -0.95
N PRO A 130 0.39 20.67 -1.66
CA PRO A 130 0.98 21.57 -2.64
C PRO A 130 0.02 21.82 -3.81
N VAL A 131 0.13 23.00 -4.39
CA VAL A 131 -0.65 23.36 -5.58
C VAL A 131 -0.04 22.66 -6.79
N VAL A 132 -0.87 21.92 -7.52
CA VAL A 132 -0.50 21.19 -8.74
C VAL A 132 -1.49 21.51 -9.86
N ASP A 133 -1.11 21.28 -11.12
CA ASP A 133 -1.98 21.50 -12.27
C ASP A 133 -2.93 20.34 -12.53
N GLY A 134 -2.58 19.16 -12.04
CA GLY A 134 -3.39 17.95 -12.15
C GLY A 134 -3.00 16.90 -11.12
N GLU A 135 -3.85 15.90 -10.95
CA GLU A 135 -3.64 14.77 -10.06
C GLU A 135 -4.04 13.47 -10.75
N ARG A 136 -3.24 12.43 -10.54
CA ARG A 136 -3.57 11.06 -10.96
C ARG A 136 -3.31 10.08 -9.84
N ILE A 137 -4.18 9.07 -9.76
CA ILE A 137 -4.06 7.98 -8.80
C ILE A 137 -3.73 6.73 -9.60
N PHE A 138 -2.65 6.07 -9.24
CA PHE A 138 -2.15 4.86 -9.87
C PHE A 138 -2.07 3.72 -8.86
N MET A 139 -3.01 2.78 -8.96
CA MET A 139 -2.89 1.50 -8.27
C MET A 139 -2.14 0.53 -9.17
N ILE A 140 -0.99 0.07 -8.69
CA ILE A 140 -0.12 -0.86 -9.42
C ILE A 140 -0.35 -2.24 -8.85
N ASP A 141 -0.64 -3.20 -9.73
CA ASP A 141 -0.89 -4.58 -9.35
C ASP A 141 -0.35 -5.56 -10.39
N ASP A 142 -0.32 -6.83 -10.04
CA ASP A 142 -0.05 -7.92 -10.97
C ASP A 142 -0.96 -9.12 -10.70
N MET A 143 -1.47 -9.71 -11.75
CA MET A 143 -2.36 -10.88 -11.68
C MET A 143 -1.73 -12.10 -12.35
N LYS A 144 -1.95 -13.28 -11.80
CA LYS A 144 -1.46 -14.54 -12.35
C LYS A 144 -2.55 -15.26 -13.14
N LEU A 145 -2.48 -15.14 -14.47
CA LEU A 145 -3.48 -15.64 -15.40
C LEU A 145 -2.93 -16.77 -16.26
N ASP A 146 -3.81 -17.69 -16.67
CA ASP A 146 -3.52 -18.70 -17.70
C ASP A 146 -3.75 -18.17 -19.12
N GLU A 147 -3.55 -19.02 -20.12
CA GLU A 147 -3.75 -18.70 -21.54
C GLU A 147 -5.21 -18.36 -21.92
N HIS A 148 -6.16 -18.64 -21.03
CA HIS A 148 -7.58 -18.33 -21.17
C HIS A 148 -8.02 -17.15 -20.29
N ASN A 149 -7.07 -16.38 -19.74
CA ASN A 149 -7.28 -15.27 -18.82
C ASN A 149 -8.00 -15.65 -17.51
N LYS A 150 -7.82 -16.89 -17.05
CA LYS A 150 -8.35 -17.36 -15.77
C LYS A 150 -7.27 -17.30 -14.69
N PHE A 151 -7.66 -16.95 -13.47
CA PHE A 151 -6.77 -17.02 -12.32
C PHE A 151 -6.25 -18.43 -12.10
N THR A 152 -4.94 -18.57 -12.01
CA THR A 152 -4.29 -19.86 -11.82
C THR A 152 -4.17 -20.21 -10.34
N LYS A 153 -4.22 -21.52 -10.04
CA LYS A 153 -3.84 -22.05 -8.73
C LYS A 153 -2.64 -22.95 -8.90
N PRO A 154 -1.68 -22.96 -7.97
CA PRO A 154 -0.56 -23.91 -8.05
C PRO A 154 -1.09 -25.32 -8.04
N SER A 155 -0.77 -26.11 -9.06
CA SER A 155 -1.33 -27.45 -9.26
C SER A 155 -0.61 -28.55 -8.50
N TRP A 156 0.64 -28.32 -8.05
CA TRP A 156 1.48 -29.30 -7.40
C TRP A 156 2.52 -28.67 -6.45
N PHE A 157 3.29 -29.50 -5.73
CA PHE A 157 4.09 -29.09 -4.57
C PHE A 157 5.13 -27.98 -4.87
N MET A 158 5.95 -28.12 -5.93
CA MET A 158 7.04 -27.15 -6.18
C MET A 158 6.56 -25.73 -6.52
N PRO A 159 5.58 -25.48 -7.42
CA PRO A 159 5.02 -24.17 -7.63
C PRO A 159 4.39 -23.55 -6.37
N ARG A 160 3.73 -24.38 -5.55
CA ARG A 160 3.21 -23.92 -4.25
C ARG A 160 4.32 -23.46 -3.31
N LEU A 161 5.44 -24.20 -3.26
CA LEU A 161 6.57 -23.82 -2.42
C LEU A 161 7.21 -22.52 -2.89
N VAL A 162 7.34 -22.31 -4.21
CA VAL A 162 7.87 -21.07 -4.79
C VAL A 162 6.94 -19.90 -4.47
N GLU A 163 5.64 -19.99 -4.75
CA GLU A 163 4.68 -18.94 -4.44
C GLU A 163 4.64 -18.62 -2.95
N ARG A 164 4.74 -19.63 -2.11
CA ARG A 164 4.79 -19.44 -0.68
C ARG A 164 6.07 -18.74 -0.21
N HIS A 165 7.22 -19.10 -0.82
CA HIS A 165 8.50 -18.46 -0.48
C HIS A 165 8.62 -17.06 -1.04
N ASP A 166 8.32 -16.87 -2.33
CA ASP A 166 8.52 -15.59 -3.03
C ASP A 166 7.34 -14.61 -2.82
N GLY A 167 6.21 -15.11 -2.33
CA GLY A 167 4.92 -14.50 -2.50
C GLY A 167 4.40 -14.69 -3.94
N ARG A 168 3.09 -14.56 -4.13
CA ARG A 168 2.48 -14.70 -5.44
C ARG A 168 2.78 -13.51 -6.32
N GLN A 169 3.50 -13.75 -7.42
CA GLN A 169 3.76 -12.76 -8.45
C GLN A 169 3.08 -13.17 -9.74
N GLY A 170 2.35 -12.24 -10.32
CA GLY A 170 1.59 -12.42 -11.55
C GLY A 170 2.45 -12.36 -12.81
N ASN A 171 1.85 -12.70 -13.93
CA ASN A 171 2.42 -12.57 -15.26
C ASN A 171 1.75 -11.46 -16.10
N THR A 172 0.74 -10.80 -15.53
CA THR A 172 -0.02 -9.72 -16.14
C THR A 172 0.06 -8.50 -15.22
N LEU A 173 0.74 -7.45 -15.67
CA LEU A 173 0.89 -6.21 -14.93
C LEU A 173 -0.27 -5.27 -15.23
N LEU A 174 -0.77 -4.63 -14.20
CA LEU A 174 -1.89 -3.71 -14.31
C LEU A 174 -1.56 -2.35 -13.68
N LEU A 175 -1.96 -1.31 -14.38
CA LEU A 175 -2.06 0.04 -13.85
C LEU A 175 -3.53 0.44 -13.88
N ASN A 176 -4.13 0.66 -12.70
CA ASN A 176 -5.58 0.92 -12.58
C ASN A 176 -6.44 -0.15 -13.29
N GLY A 177 -6.07 -1.42 -13.13
CA GLY A 177 -6.83 -2.54 -13.68
C GLY A 177 -6.72 -2.71 -15.21
N LYS A 178 -5.75 -2.07 -15.86
CA LYS A 178 -5.52 -2.14 -17.30
C LYS A 178 -4.06 -2.44 -17.63
N GLU A 179 -3.83 -3.15 -18.74
CA GLU A 179 -2.51 -3.30 -19.37
C GLU A 179 -2.22 -2.13 -20.31
N ASP A 180 -0.95 -1.81 -20.51
CA ASP A 180 -0.42 -0.94 -21.57
C ASP A 180 -1.14 0.40 -21.75
N LEU A 181 -1.40 1.12 -20.67
CA LEU A 181 -2.10 2.39 -20.71
C LEU A 181 -1.31 3.46 -21.49
N ILE A 182 -2.05 4.31 -22.20
CA ILE A 182 -1.56 5.55 -22.76
C ILE A 182 -2.08 6.70 -21.91
N ILE A 183 -1.17 7.55 -21.42
CA ILE A 183 -1.48 8.66 -20.53
C ILE A 183 -1.07 9.95 -21.23
N ASP A 184 -2.05 10.76 -21.59
CA ASP A 184 -1.81 12.07 -22.18
C ASP A 184 -1.75 13.14 -21.08
N VAL A 185 -0.72 13.99 -21.12
CA VAL A 185 -0.48 15.10 -20.19
C VAL A 185 -0.11 16.36 -21.00
N ASN A 186 -0.20 17.53 -20.38
CA ASN A 186 0.19 18.78 -21.02
C ASN A 186 1.64 19.17 -20.68
N GLY A 187 2.37 19.70 -21.66
CA GLY A 187 3.67 20.30 -21.43
C GLY A 187 3.58 21.54 -20.53
N GLY A 188 4.68 21.93 -19.90
CA GLY A 188 4.76 23.05 -18.96
C GLY A 188 4.05 22.85 -17.61
N GLN A 189 3.25 21.80 -17.45
CA GLN A 189 2.49 21.53 -16.23
C GLN A 189 3.21 20.58 -15.28
N THR A 190 2.83 20.65 -14.00
CA THR A 190 3.28 19.73 -12.95
C THR A 190 2.07 19.03 -12.36
N GLU A 191 2.03 17.71 -12.43
CA GLU A 191 0.98 16.89 -11.80
C GLU A 191 1.51 16.18 -10.56
N ARG A 192 0.60 15.92 -9.59
CA ARG A 192 0.80 15.00 -8.48
C ARG A 192 0.33 13.61 -8.91
N TRP A 193 1.24 12.66 -8.92
CA TRP A 193 0.94 11.26 -9.20
C TRP A 193 1.05 10.46 -7.92
N ARG A 194 -0.05 9.82 -7.53
CA ARG A 194 -0.16 9.00 -6.33
C ARG A 194 -0.04 7.54 -6.70
N PHE A 195 1.03 6.89 -6.30
CA PHE A 195 1.25 5.48 -6.54
C PHE A 195 0.93 4.66 -5.30
N ILE A 196 0.15 3.60 -5.47
CA ILE A 196 -0.22 2.64 -4.44
C ILE A 196 0.18 1.25 -4.96
N ASN A 197 1.04 0.54 -4.26
CA ASN A 197 1.35 -0.84 -4.57
C ASN A 197 0.32 -1.76 -3.91
N SER A 198 -0.68 -2.20 -4.69
CA SER A 198 -1.75 -3.09 -4.25
C SER A 198 -1.48 -4.57 -4.56
N SER A 199 -0.29 -4.93 -5.09
CA SER A 199 0.04 -6.31 -5.39
C SER A 199 0.26 -7.16 -4.14
N SER A 200 -0.02 -8.45 -4.24
CA SER A 200 0.14 -9.40 -3.14
C SER A 200 1.59 -9.55 -2.67
N ALA A 201 2.57 -9.43 -3.58
CA ALA A 201 3.97 -9.69 -3.25
C ALA A 201 4.99 -8.97 -4.13
N ARG A 202 4.59 -8.36 -5.24
CA ARG A 202 5.53 -7.75 -6.18
C ARG A 202 6.02 -6.41 -5.69
N TYR A 203 7.32 -6.23 -5.72
CA TYR A 203 8.00 -4.94 -5.52
C TYR A 203 8.09 -4.22 -6.84
N PHE A 204 7.72 -2.96 -6.86
CA PHE A 204 7.84 -2.13 -8.06
C PHE A 204 8.95 -1.10 -7.87
N HIS A 205 9.97 -1.19 -8.69
CA HIS A 205 11.07 -0.21 -8.73
C HIS A 205 10.73 0.84 -9.78
N LEU A 206 9.88 1.80 -9.39
CA LEU A 206 9.33 2.83 -10.26
C LEU A 206 10.42 3.64 -10.95
N HIS A 207 10.30 3.78 -12.25
CA HIS A 207 11.18 4.57 -13.11
C HIS A 207 10.36 5.21 -14.22
N LEU A 208 10.68 6.44 -14.59
CA LEU A 208 9.96 7.22 -15.60
C LEU A 208 10.83 7.47 -16.84
N GLY A 209 11.39 6.38 -17.43
CA GLY A 209 12.23 6.47 -18.63
C GLY A 209 13.50 7.30 -18.44
N GLY A 210 14.01 7.47 -17.22
CA GLY A 210 15.15 8.32 -16.87
C GLY A 210 14.78 9.75 -16.47
N LYS A 211 13.48 10.11 -16.52
CA LYS A 211 12.99 11.41 -16.08
C LYS A 211 13.08 11.54 -14.56
N ALA A 212 13.66 12.63 -14.07
CA ALA A 212 13.65 12.95 -12.66
C ALA A 212 12.25 13.40 -12.19
N PHE A 213 11.91 13.03 -10.96
CA PHE A 213 10.68 13.44 -10.29
C PHE A 213 10.94 13.74 -8.81
N LYS A 214 10.02 14.43 -8.15
CA LYS A 214 10.13 14.74 -6.73
C LYS A 214 9.17 13.86 -5.93
N ILE A 215 9.67 13.04 -5.01
CA ILE A 215 8.82 12.38 -4.02
C ILE A 215 8.39 13.46 -3.02
N ILE A 216 7.08 13.66 -2.83
CA ILE A 216 6.50 14.69 -1.97
C ILE A 216 5.74 14.11 -0.78
N ALA A 217 5.31 12.85 -0.86
CA ALA A 217 4.62 12.15 0.22
C ALA A 217 4.93 10.66 0.24
N SER A 218 4.70 10.03 1.38
CA SER A 218 4.72 8.58 1.56
C SER A 218 3.47 8.15 2.35
N ASP A 219 3.45 6.96 2.95
CA ASP A 219 2.29 6.36 3.62
C ASP A 219 1.54 7.30 4.56
N GLY A 220 2.25 8.01 5.43
CA GLY A 220 1.67 8.94 6.41
C GLY A 220 1.58 10.39 5.90
N GLY A 221 1.45 10.60 4.59
CA GLY A 221 1.26 11.92 3.97
C GLY A 221 2.57 12.61 3.59
N LEU A 222 2.55 13.94 3.51
CA LEU A 222 3.68 14.75 3.01
C LEU A 222 5.00 14.46 3.75
N LEU A 223 6.12 14.51 3.04
CA LEU A 223 7.45 14.55 3.60
C LEU A 223 7.79 15.93 4.19
N GLU A 224 8.92 16.07 4.89
CA GLU A 224 9.40 17.39 5.32
C GLU A 224 9.87 18.22 4.12
N HIS A 225 10.61 17.58 3.21
CA HIS A 225 11.16 18.20 2.00
C HIS A 225 10.96 17.28 0.80
N PRO A 226 10.73 17.83 -0.40
CA PRO A 226 10.69 17.03 -1.61
C PRO A 226 12.04 16.37 -1.89
N LEU A 227 12.03 15.10 -2.31
CA LEU A 227 13.23 14.35 -2.67
C LEU A 227 13.29 14.18 -4.18
N THR A 228 14.28 14.78 -4.83
CA THR A 228 14.48 14.60 -6.27
C THR A 228 15.24 13.31 -6.55
N VAL A 229 14.61 12.43 -7.30
CA VAL A 229 15.14 11.09 -7.66
C VAL A 229 14.79 10.76 -9.12
N THR A 230 15.40 9.71 -9.66
CA THR A 230 15.04 9.13 -10.97
C THR A 230 14.34 7.79 -10.85
N GLU A 231 14.36 7.20 -9.66
CA GLU A 231 13.76 5.90 -9.37
C GLU A 231 13.31 5.82 -7.92
N ALA A 232 12.32 4.98 -7.61
CA ALA A 232 11.83 4.76 -6.26
C ALA A 232 11.29 3.33 -6.10
N LEU A 233 11.70 2.63 -5.04
CA LEU A 233 11.15 1.33 -4.71
C LEU A 233 9.83 1.51 -3.97
N ILE A 234 8.80 0.76 -4.39
CA ILE A 234 7.47 0.73 -3.75
C ILE A 234 7.17 -0.73 -3.41
N THR A 235 7.19 -1.06 -2.13
CA THR A 235 6.92 -2.43 -1.67
C THR A 235 5.42 -2.68 -1.52
N PRO A 236 4.95 -3.93 -1.48
CA PRO A 236 3.54 -4.23 -1.24
C PRO A 236 2.99 -3.46 -0.02
N GLY A 237 1.87 -2.77 -0.20
CA GLY A 237 1.24 -1.94 0.82
C GLY A 237 1.76 -0.50 0.90
N GLU A 238 2.93 -0.17 0.38
CA GLU A 238 3.46 1.19 0.40
C GLU A 238 2.77 2.12 -0.60
N ARG A 239 2.80 3.40 -0.27
CA ARG A 239 2.34 4.50 -1.12
C ARG A 239 3.42 5.55 -1.22
N ILE A 240 3.54 6.14 -2.41
CA ILE A 240 4.33 7.35 -2.64
C ILE A 240 3.54 8.32 -3.51
N ASP A 241 3.66 9.59 -3.21
CA ASP A 241 3.18 10.64 -4.11
C ASP A 241 4.38 11.36 -4.71
N ILE A 242 4.34 11.55 -6.01
CA ILE A 242 5.40 12.25 -6.72
C ILE A 242 4.85 13.48 -7.45
N ALA A 243 5.67 14.52 -7.56
CA ALA A 243 5.43 15.64 -8.44
C ALA A 243 6.28 15.48 -9.72
N VAL A 244 5.60 15.47 -10.86
CA VAL A 244 6.22 15.29 -12.19
C VAL A 244 5.94 16.51 -13.04
N THR A 245 6.99 17.17 -13.52
CA THR A 245 6.88 18.31 -14.46
C THR A 245 7.14 17.84 -15.88
N PHE A 246 6.31 18.24 -16.83
CA PHE A 246 6.34 17.78 -18.22
C PHE A 246 6.94 18.81 -19.15
N THR A 247 7.63 18.35 -20.18
CA THR A 247 8.20 19.17 -21.26
C THR A 247 7.50 18.83 -22.57
N GLU A 248 7.07 19.83 -23.31
CA GLU A 248 6.37 19.66 -24.59
C GLU A 248 7.11 18.71 -25.54
N GLY A 249 6.36 17.80 -26.17
CA GLY A 249 6.85 16.83 -27.13
C GLY A 249 7.63 15.66 -26.54
N GLU A 250 7.79 15.59 -25.21
CA GLU A 250 8.37 14.45 -24.52
C GLU A 250 7.47 13.21 -24.64
N SER A 251 8.08 12.03 -24.68
CA SER A 251 7.38 10.77 -24.47
C SER A 251 8.27 9.88 -23.62
N PHE A 252 7.69 9.25 -22.60
CA PHE A 252 8.41 8.33 -21.71
C PHE A 252 7.49 7.22 -21.22
N VAL A 253 8.06 6.22 -20.58
CA VAL A 253 7.31 5.09 -20.03
C VAL A 253 7.26 5.14 -18.51
N ILE A 254 6.16 4.67 -17.94
CA ILE A 254 6.10 4.29 -16.53
C ILE A 254 6.44 2.80 -16.47
N GLU A 255 7.49 2.47 -15.74
CA GLU A 255 8.01 1.11 -15.70
C GLU A 255 8.54 0.74 -14.32
N SER A 256 8.71 -0.55 -14.11
CA SER A 256 9.45 -1.11 -12.99
C SER A 256 10.79 -1.62 -13.47
N LEU A 257 11.87 -1.14 -12.89
CA LEU A 257 13.20 -1.71 -13.08
C LEU A 257 13.29 -3.08 -12.39
N ALA A 258 14.25 -3.89 -12.81
CA ALA A 258 14.50 -5.18 -12.17
C ALA A 258 14.99 -4.97 -10.73
N TYR A 259 14.27 -5.51 -9.75
CA TYR A 259 14.63 -5.48 -8.34
C TYR A 259 14.81 -6.90 -7.80
N ASN A 260 15.99 -7.22 -7.29
CA ASN A 260 16.31 -8.56 -6.79
C ASN A 260 16.04 -8.69 -5.29
N ARG A 261 14.96 -9.36 -4.93
CA ARG A 261 14.58 -9.69 -3.54
C ARG A 261 15.25 -10.95 -3.02
N MET A 262 16.20 -11.54 -3.73
CA MET A 262 16.79 -12.85 -3.43
C MET A 262 15.76 -14.01 -3.45
N THR A 263 14.77 -13.90 -4.32
CA THR A 263 13.72 -14.89 -4.55
C THR A 263 14.08 -15.86 -5.69
N PHE A 264 13.30 -16.95 -5.86
CA PHE A 264 13.47 -17.91 -6.95
C PHE A 264 13.10 -17.31 -8.31
N LEU A 265 12.13 -16.38 -8.33
CA LEU A 265 11.71 -15.67 -9.53
C LEU A 265 12.77 -14.63 -9.90
N LYS A 266 13.21 -14.67 -11.16
CA LYS A 266 14.20 -13.70 -11.65
C LYS A 266 13.54 -12.34 -11.88
N PRO A 267 14.12 -11.25 -11.35
CA PRO A 267 13.62 -9.92 -11.60
C PRO A 267 13.78 -9.55 -13.09
N LYS A 268 12.85 -8.79 -13.60
CA LYS A 268 12.88 -8.24 -14.96
C LYS A 268 12.36 -6.80 -14.97
N ARG A 269 12.74 -6.07 -16.00
CA ARG A 269 12.20 -4.74 -16.29
C ARG A 269 10.85 -4.90 -16.98
N GLU A 270 9.85 -4.15 -16.56
CA GLU A 270 8.48 -4.28 -17.06
C GLU A 270 7.84 -2.89 -17.19
N THR A 271 7.11 -2.67 -18.29
CA THR A 271 6.44 -1.39 -18.59
C THR A 271 4.96 -1.50 -18.24
N PHE A 272 4.39 -0.43 -17.65
CA PHE A 272 2.96 -0.31 -17.32
C PHE A 272 2.20 0.60 -18.28
N ALA A 273 2.84 1.71 -18.68
CA ALA A 273 2.16 2.73 -19.45
C ALA A 273 3.16 3.54 -20.28
N THR A 274 2.65 4.17 -21.35
CA THR A 274 3.34 5.18 -22.12
C THR A 274 2.72 6.55 -21.82
N VAL A 275 3.57 7.52 -21.48
CA VAL A 275 3.17 8.91 -21.27
C VAL A 275 3.51 9.72 -22.51
N ARG A 276 2.55 10.48 -23.03
CA ARG A 276 2.72 11.42 -24.13
C ARG A 276 2.48 12.82 -23.62
N VAL A 277 3.44 13.69 -23.85
CA VAL A 277 3.34 15.10 -23.46
C VAL A 277 2.92 15.93 -24.66
N GLY A 278 1.76 16.55 -24.56
CA GLY A 278 1.22 17.45 -25.56
C GLY A 278 1.81 18.87 -25.45
N GLU A 279 1.12 19.82 -26.08
CA GLU A 279 1.50 21.23 -26.09
C GLU A 279 1.61 21.82 -24.67
N ASP A 280 2.44 22.84 -24.54
CA ASP A 280 2.59 23.60 -23.30
C ASP A 280 1.29 24.30 -22.89
N LYS A 281 0.95 24.16 -21.62
CA LYS A 281 -0.16 24.87 -20.97
C LYS A 281 0.37 25.70 -19.80
N PRO A 282 -0.32 26.83 -19.46
CA PRO A 282 0.03 27.58 -18.27
C PRO A 282 0.00 26.71 -17.01
N SER A 283 1.00 26.86 -16.15
CA SER A 283 1.10 26.18 -14.87
C SER A 283 0.85 27.13 -13.71
N LYS A 284 0.16 26.63 -12.68
CA LYS A 284 0.00 27.25 -11.36
C LYS A 284 0.70 26.44 -10.27
N ALA A 285 1.37 25.36 -10.65
CA ALA A 285 1.98 24.44 -9.70
C ALA A 285 3.04 25.13 -8.85
N PHE A 286 3.00 24.85 -7.57
CA PHE A 286 3.99 25.31 -6.61
C PHE A 286 4.26 24.19 -5.60
N ILE A 287 5.45 23.64 -5.65
CA ILE A 287 5.94 22.64 -4.71
C ILE A 287 6.96 23.33 -3.79
N PRO A 288 6.58 23.66 -2.55
CA PRO A 288 7.50 24.33 -1.63
C PRO A 288 8.70 23.44 -1.26
N ASP A 289 9.83 24.07 -0.92
CA ASP A 289 11.02 23.32 -0.44
C ASP A 289 10.80 22.70 0.93
N THR A 290 9.89 23.24 1.73
CA THR A 290 9.41 22.66 3.00
C THR A 290 7.92 22.40 2.88
N LEU A 291 7.52 21.13 2.95
CA LEU A 291 6.14 20.69 2.82
C LEU A 291 5.43 20.68 4.17
N ARG A 292 6.11 20.20 5.21
CA ARG A 292 5.65 20.22 6.60
C ARG A 292 6.83 20.02 7.57
N THR A 293 6.57 20.17 8.86
CA THR A 293 7.49 19.75 9.91
C THR A 293 7.08 18.38 10.45
N ILE A 294 8.04 17.48 10.63
CA ILE A 294 7.83 16.19 11.28
C ILE A 294 8.73 16.15 12.52
N GLU A 295 8.13 16.35 13.70
CA GLU A 295 8.87 16.24 14.95
C GLU A 295 9.34 14.81 15.20
N PRO A 296 10.60 14.60 15.64
CA PRO A 296 11.08 13.26 15.95
C PRO A 296 10.38 12.71 17.19
N LEU A 297 9.85 11.49 17.10
CA LEU A 297 9.28 10.80 18.26
C LEU A 297 10.36 10.32 19.23
N ALA A 298 11.51 9.90 18.68
CA ALA A 298 12.65 9.42 19.47
C ALA A 298 13.95 9.63 18.71
N LEU A 299 15.07 9.57 19.46
CA LEU A 299 16.41 9.57 18.90
C LEU A 299 16.90 8.13 18.67
N GLN A 300 18.00 7.95 17.93
CA GLN A 300 18.57 6.63 17.61
C GLN A 300 19.00 5.82 18.84
N ASP A 301 19.42 6.48 19.92
CA ASP A 301 19.84 5.87 21.18
C ASP A 301 18.69 5.55 22.13
N ALA A 302 17.44 5.80 21.73
CA ALA A 302 16.28 5.48 22.54
C ALA A 302 16.22 3.98 22.88
N ALA A 303 15.84 3.69 24.12
CA ALA A 303 15.75 2.32 24.64
C ALA A 303 14.67 1.50 23.91
N ILE A 304 15.01 0.28 23.55
CA ILE A 304 14.10 -0.63 22.84
C ILE A 304 13.11 -1.25 23.85
N ASN A 305 11.81 -1.05 23.62
CA ASN A 305 10.73 -1.68 24.40
C ASN A 305 10.44 -3.10 23.93
N ARG A 306 10.61 -3.38 22.62
CA ARG A 306 10.24 -4.65 22.00
C ARG A 306 11.16 -4.99 20.83
N THR A 307 11.41 -6.29 20.64
CA THR A 307 12.05 -6.81 19.44
C THR A 307 11.04 -7.68 18.67
N VAL A 308 10.85 -7.37 17.41
CA VAL A 308 10.04 -8.14 16.45
C VAL A 308 10.98 -8.79 15.44
N LYS A 309 11.09 -10.11 15.45
CA LYS A 309 11.98 -10.86 14.57
C LYS A 309 11.19 -11.58 13.49
N LEU A 310 11.36 -11.15 12.24
CA LEU A 310 10.86 -11.83 11.06
C LEU A 310 11.86 -12.93 10.64
N SER A 311 11.36 -14.14 10.44
CA SER A 311 12.18 -15.30 10.08
C SER A 311 11.42 -16.28 9.22
N VAL A 312 12.15 -17.15 8.52
CA VAL A 312 11.61 -18.26 7.73
C VAL A 312 12.10 -19.55 8.36
N GLY A 313 11.23 -20.53 8.52
CA GLY A 313 11.57 -21.81 9.13
C GLY A 313 10.42 -22.82 9.09
N PRO A 314 10.66 -24.07 9.52
CA PRO A 314 9.60 -25.06 9.61
C PRO A 314 8.65 -24.72 10.76
N SER A 315 7.37 -25.00 10.58
CA SER A 315 6.35 -24.99 11.64
C SER A 315 5.79 -26.41 11.85
N LEU A 316 4.95 -26.58 12.88
CA LEU A 316 4.26 -27.85 13.11
C LEU A 316 3.32 -28.27 11.98
N LYS A 317 2.92 -27.33 11.14
CA LYS A 317 1.97 -27.57 10.04
C LYS A 317 2.65 -27.62 8.67
N GLU A 318 3.82 -27.00 8.52
CA GLU A 318 4.41 -26.73 7.19
C GLU A 318 5.93 -26.69 7.21
N VAL A 319 6.50 -27.15 6.09
CA VAL A 319 7.97 -27.20 5.88
C VAL A 319 8.55 -25.78 5.78
N LEU A 320 7.78 -24.84 5.22
CA LEU A 320 8.15 -23.44 5.07
C LEU A 320 7.05 -22.57 5.68
N SER A 321 7.39 -21.85 6.73
CA SER A 321 6.50 -20.88 7.38
C SER A 321 7.23 -19.58 7.61
N PHE A 322 6.50 -18.47 7.50
CA PHE A 322 6.95 -17.17 7.90
C PHE A 322 6.60 -16.97 9.38
N LEU A 323 7.56 -16.53 10.16
CA LEU A 323 7.45 -16.54 11.61
C LEU A 323 7.75 -15.15 12.15
N VAL A 324 6.91 -14.71 13.07
CA VAL A 324 7.16 -13.57 13.93
C VAL A 324 7.59 -14.11 15.29
N ASN A 325 8.79 -13.75 15.74
CA ASN A 325 9.37 -14.25 17.00
C ASN A 325 9.35 -15.79 17.12
N GLY A 326 9.55 -16.48 15.99
CA GLY A 326 9.58 -17.95 15.91
C GLY A 326 8.20 -18.63 15.92
N LYS A 327 7.10 -17.90 15.76
CA LYS A 327 5.72 -18.41 15.75
C LYS A 327 4.96 -17.90 14.51
N THR A 328 3.98 -18.65 14.07
CA THR A 328 3.06 -18.25 12.99
C THR A 328 1.98 -17.27 13.45
N HIS A 329 1.76 -17.17 14.74
CA HIS A 329 0.87 -16.20 15.38
C HIS A 329 1.45 -15.81 16.74
N VAL A 330 1.41 -14.55 17.08
CA VAL A 330 1.96 -13.99 18.33
C VAL A 330 0.93 -13.08 18.97
N ASP A 331 0.52 -13.43 20.19
CA ASP A 331 -0.19 -12.53 21.09
C ASP A 331 0.84 -11.79 21.94
N ASP A 332 1.10 -10.55 21.60
CA ASP A 332 2.07 -9.72 22.30
C ASP A 332 1.49 -9.11 23.60
N LYS A 333 2.39 -8.75 24.51
CA LYS A 333 1.99 -8.01 25.69
C LYS A 333 1.38 -6.66 25.30
N PRO A 334 0.29 -6.23 25.96
CA PRO A 334 -0.29 -4.93 25.74
C PRO A 334 0.71 -3.80 25.90
N VAL A 335 0.52 -2.74 25.14
CA VAL A 335 1.22 -1.46 25.28
C VAL A 335 0.24 -0.44 25.88
N MET A 336 0.76 0.51 26.65
CA MET A 336 -0.07 1.52 27.31
C MET A 336 -0.28 2.73 26.39
N VAL A 337 -1.49 3.25 26.42
CA VAL A 337 -1.83 4.52 25.72
C VAL A 337 -0.92 5.65 26.22
N GLY A 338 -0.34 6.40 25.29
CA GLY A 338 0.56 7.51 25.58
C GLY A 338 1.99 7.10 25.96
N GLU A 339 2.31 5.81 26.00
CA GLU A 339 3.66 5.33 26.25
C GLU A 339 4.41 5.15 24.93
N LEU A 340 5.44 5.97 24.71
CA LEU A 340 6.29 5.88 23.52
C LEU A 340 6.83 4.46 23.35
N GLN A 341 6.58 3.87 22.20
CA GLN A 341 7.10 2.57 21.81
C GLN A 341 8.29 2.74 20.87
N VAL A 342 9.38 2.08 21.22
CA VAL A 342 10.56 1.94 20.35
C VAL A 342 10.78 0.46 20.10
N TRP A 343 10.53 0.01 18.87
CA TRP A 343 10.66 -1.39 18.50
C TRP A 343 11.86 -1.59 17.58
N GLU A 344 12.64 -2.65 17.85
CA GLU A 344 13.62 -3.16 16.89
C GLU A 344 12.95 -4.25 16.05
N VAL A 345 12.78 -4.00 14.74
CA VAL A 345 12.26 -4.98 13.80
C VAL A 345 13.44 -5.56 13.03
N VAL A 346 13.61 -6.88 13.12
CA VAL A 346 14.76 -7.62 12.58
C VAL A 346 14.31 -8.58 11.50
N ASN A 347 14.83 -8.44 10.31
CA ASN A 347 14.71 -9.45 9.26
C ASN A 347 15.91 -10.42 9.32
N SER A 348 15.68 -11.64 9.80
CA SER A 348 16.72 -12.67 9.86
C SER A 348 16.71 -13.62 8.66
N SER A 349 15.84 -13.39 7.68
CA SER A 349 15.72 -14.18 6.45
C SER A 349 16.70 -13.70 5.37
N LEU A 350 16.68 -14.37 4.23
CA LEU A 350 17.49 -14.03 3.04
C LEU A 350 16.72 -13.27 1.97
N MET A 351 15.51 -12.79 2.27
CA MET A 351 14.66 -12.05 1.34
C MET A 351 14.07 -10.82 2.00
N ASP A 352 13.55 -9.89 1.20
CA ASP A 352 12.87 -8.69 1.69
C ASP A 352 11.53 -9.02 2.34
N HIS A 353 11.18 -8.25 3.39
CA HIS A 353 9.87 -8.30 4.03
C HIS A 353 9.35 -6.88 4.27
N PRO A 354 8.21 -6.49 3.69
CA PRO A 354 7.54 -5.24 4.05
C PRO A 354 6.84 -5.44 5.40
N PHE A 355 7.32 -4.80 6.43
CA PHE A 355 6.68 -4.77 7.75
C PHE A 355 5.55 -3.74 7.75
N HIS A 356 4.36 -4.15 8.12
CA HIS A 356 3.18 -3.30 8.27
C HIS A 356 2.66 -3.30 9.70
N LEU A 357 2.22 -2.13 10.17
CA LEU A 357 1.57 -1.91 11.47
C LEU A 357 0.19 -1.29 11.25
N HIS A 358 -0.87 -1.99 11.63
CA HIS A 358 -2.24 -1.52 11.54
C HIS A 358 -2.53 -0.35 12.48
N GLY A 359 -3.35 0.58 12.02
CA GLY A 359 -3.96 1.65 12.79
C GLY A 359 -3.03 2.75 13.31
N PHE A 360 -1.71 2.63 13.15
CA PHE A 360 -0.73 3.59 13.64
C PHE A 360 0.35 3.88 12.59
N PHE A 361 0.79 5.13 12.56
CA PHE A 361 2.04 5.48 11.89
C PHE A 361 3.22 5.35 12.84
N PHE A 362 4.36 5.00 12.29
CA PHE A 362 5.64 5.02 12.96
C PHE A 362 6.67 5.87 12.20
N GLN A 363 7.71 6.27 12.89
CA GLN A 363 8.92 6.82 12.29
C GLN A 363 10.02 5.77 12.34
N VAL A 364 10.72 5.58 11.23
CA VAL A 364 11.99 4.85 11.26
C VAL A 364 13.05 5.80 11.82
N ILE A 365 13.66 5.44 12.93
CA ILE A 365 14.66 6.27 13.61
C ILE A 365 16.09 5.75 13.39
N GLU A 366 16.23 4.48 12.98
CA GLU A 366 17.50 3.86 12.64
C GLU A 366 17.29 2.75 11.61
N GLU A 367 18.19 2.65 10.64
CA GLU A 367 18.30 1.55 9.70
C GLU A 367 19.75 1.03 9.69
N ASN A 368 19.94 -0.23 10.12
CA ASN A 368 21.25 -0.89 10.19
C ASN A 368 22.33 -0.05 10.90
N GLY A 369 21.99 0.62 12.00
CA GLY A 369 22.88 1.45 12.80
C GLY A 369 23.08 2.88 12.28
N LYS A 370 22.33 3.31 11.26
CA LYS A 370 22.42 4.66 10.68
C LYS A 370 21.06 5.36 10.73
N ALA A 371 21.08 6.69 10.72
CA ALA A 371 19.87 7.47 10.51
C ALA A 371 19.28 7.18 9.14
N PRO A 372 17.93 7.15 8.99
CA PRO A 372 17.30 7.05 7.68
C PRO A 372 17.63 8.28 6.82
N ALA A 373 17.56 8.13 5.50
CA ALA A 373 17.86 9.20 4.57
C ALA A 373 16.96 10.44 4.74
N TYR A 374 15.74 10.23 5.18
CA TYR A 374 14.74 11.27 5.47
C TYR A 374 13.78 10.79 6.55
N ARG A 375 13.13 11.73 7.24
CA ARG A 375 12.08 11.42 8.22
C ARG A 375 10.72 11.42 7.53
N ALA A 376 9.94 10.39 7.81
CA ALA A 376 8.58 10.25 7.31
C ALA A 376 7.71 9.51 8.33
N TRP A 377 6.43 9.71 8.25
CA TRP A 377 5.44 8.83 8.86
C TRP A 377 5.19 7.66 7.92
N LYS A 378 5.36 6.45 8.44
CA LYS A 378 5.21 5.20 7.70
C LYS A 378 4.23 4.28 8.44
N ASP A 379 3.54 3.43 7.71
CA ASP A 379 2.85 2.27 8.27
C ASP A 379 3.40 0.96 7.67
N THR A 380 4.07 1.06 6.55
CA THR A 380 4.73 -0.05 5.86
C THR A 380 6.19 0.31 5.55
N TYR A 381 7.13 -0.59 5.82
CA TYR A 381 8.56 -0.35 5.56
C TYR A 381 9.28 -1.63 5.16
N ASN A 382 10.07 -1.56 4.09
CA ASN A 382 10.84 -2.71 3.63
C ASN A 382 12.03 -3.03 4.53
N LEU A 383 12.12 -4.26 4.99
CA LEU A 383 13.31 -4.81 5.62
C LEU A 383 14.07 -5.67 4.62
N THR A 384 15.22 -5.21 4.17
CA THR A 384 16.11 -5.97 3.29
C THR A 384 16.67 -7.22 3.99
N PRO A 385 17.24 -8.19 3.25
CA PRO A 385 17.78 -9.42 3.85
C PRO A 385 18.79 -9.13 4.97
N ARG A 386 18.63 -9.79 6.11
CA ARG A 386 19.52 -9.67 7.29
C ARG A 386 19.70 -8.24 7.82
N SER A 387 18.70 -7.40 7.61
CA SER A 387 18.68 -6.04 8.10
C SER A 387 17.88 -5.90 9.38
N LYS A 388 18.00 -4.74 10.01
CA LYS A 388 17.16 -4.33 11.12
C LYS A 388 16.87 -2.84 11.07
N ILE A 389 15.71 -2.48 11.58
CA ILE A 389 15.31 -1.08 11.78
C ILE A 389 14.89 -0.86 13.22
N LYS A 390 15.04 0.38 13.71
CA LYS A 390 14.32 0.83 14.88
C LYS A 390 13.18 1.74 14.42
N ILE A 391 12.01 1.47 14.93
CA ILE A 391 10.81 2.31 14.69
C ILE A 391 10.37 2.90 16.02
N ALA A 392 9.86 4.13 15.96
CA ALA A 392 9.20 4.79 17.08
C ALA A 392 7.74 5.09 16.72
N TRP A 393 6.80 4.78 17.63
CA TRP A 393 5.38 5.05 17.45
C TRP A 393 4.68 5.31 18.78
N MET A 394 3.51 5.92 18.75
CA MET A 394 2.78 6.31 19.95
C MET A 394 1.38 5.70 19.95
N PRO A 395 1.08 4.77 20.87
CA PRO A 395 -0.30 4.32 21.10
C PRO A 395 -1.16 5.50 21.58
N ASP A 396 -2.20 5.79 20.87
CA ASP A 396 -3.15 6.84 21.23
C ASP A 396 -4.40 6.27 21.96
N ASN A 397 -5.45 7.07 22.12
CA ASN A 397 -6.68 6.72 22.83
C ASN A 397 -7.63 5.79 22.04
N ARG A 398 -7.11 4.94 21.16
CA ARG A 398 -7.85 3.91 20.40
C ARG A 398 -7.50 2.51 20.92
N PRO A 399 -7.99 2.11 22.11
CA PRO A 399 -7.68 0.80 22.65
C PRO A 399 -8.30 -0.31 21.80
N GLY A 400 -7.63 -1.45 21.76
CA GLY A 400 -8.08 -2.63 21.01
C GLY A 400 -6.93 -3.54 20.63
N THR A 401 -7.25 -4.59 19.87
CA THR A 401 -6.25 -5.48 19.28
C THR A 401 -5.88 -4.93 17.91
N TRP A 402 -4.58 -4.83 17.66
CA TRP A 402 -4.02 -4.31 16.42
C TRP A 402 -3.02 -5.30 15.84
N MET A 403 -3.11 -5.53 14.54
CA MET A 403 -2.20 -6.43 13.84
C MET A 403 -0.90 -5.72 13.44
N TYR A 404 0.17 -6.48 13.34
CA TYR A 404 1.35 -6.16 12.58
C TYR A 404 1.87 -7.43 11.91
N HIS A 405 2.33 -7.32 10.69
CA HIS A 405 2.72 -8.48 9.89
C HIS A 405 3.64 -8.10 8.72
N CYS A 406 4.16 -9.09 8.03
CA CYS A 406 4.75 -8.91 6.70
C CYS A 406 3.62 -8.70 5.67
N HIS A 407 3.73 -7.70 4.81
CA HIS A 407 2.66 -7.38 3.83
C HIS A 407 2.77 -8.21 2.52
N ILE A 408 3.58 -9.25 2.48
CA ILE A 408 3.48 -10.28 1.46
C ILE A 408 2.39 -11.24 1.91
N ILE A 409 1.32 -11.35 1.12
CA ILE A 409 0.07 -12.00 1.56
C ILE A 409 0.23 -13.49 1.87
N GLU A 410 1.17 -14.18 1.24
CA GLU A 410 1.47 -15.59 1.52
C GLU A 410 2.32 -15.80 2.78
N HIS A 411 2.85 -14.74 3.37
CA HIS A 411 3.67 -14.77 4.57
C HIS A 411 2.85 -14.63 5.83
#